data_5025d35101680aa5baecc19fb4e41cd7
#
_entry.id   5025d35101680aa5baecc19fb4e41cd7
#
_cell.length_a   1.000
_cell.length_b   1.000
_cell.length_c   1.000
_cell.angle_alpha   90.00
_cell.angle_beta   90.00
_cell.angle_gamma   90.00
#
_symmetry.space_group_name_H-M   'P 1'
#
loop_
_entity.id
_entity.type
_entity.pdbx_description
1 polymer ?
#
loop_
_entity_poly.entity_id
_entity_poly.type
_entity_poly.pdbx_seq_one_letter_code
_entity_poly.pdbx_strand_id
1 'polypeptide(L)'
;QITIEPDSLNAGVAGLVDGVTHVNSVSDYEFSLWAPVLGTLGQFGISARCEDFGPFADEMAERGASDEAFRAKMNAMGSSIAENPQDTLWNVLHVAGEMGDVPNVCAVVRWQAAPHQIMPAIQFGIGMADYVSGISGSTTTVSASNYGYPNGICLITAYDSVSDFQKASLAANADGGFAELLAASEGVGRPETIESVLIRRIL
;
A
#
# COMPACT_ATOMS: atom_id res chain seq x y z
N GLN A 1 -3.46 -2.87 -7.13
CA GLN A 1 -3.55 -1.53 -7.71
C GLN A 1 -4.46 -1.53 -8.92
N ILE A 2 -5.32 -0.52 -9.05
CA ILE A 2 -6.33 -0.39 -10.11
C ILE A 2 -6.20 1.01 -10.70
N THR A 3 -6.16 1.09 -12.03
CA THR A 3 -6.17 2.37 -12.76
C THR A 3 -7.53 2.54 -13.43
N ILE A 4 -8.19 3.66 -13.18
CA ILE A 4 -9.50 4.01 -13.76
C ILE A 4 -9.30 5.02 -14.88
N GLU A 5 -10.04 4.83 -15.98
CA GLU A 5 -10.08 5.79 -17.09
C GLU A 5 -10.53 7.19 -16.61
N PRO A 6 -9.84 8.26 -17.01
CA PRO A 6 -10.17 9.62 -16.56
C PRO A 6 -11.63 10.02 -16.83
N ASP A 7 -12.17 9.65 -17.97
CA ASP A 7 -13.56 9.97 -18.38
C ASP A 7 -14.60 9.18 -17.58
N SER A 8 -14.19 8.09 -16.92
CA SER A 8 -15.05 7.22 -16.11
C SER A 8 -14.76 7.31 -14.61
N LEU A 9 -13.97 8.29 -14.16
CA LEU A 9 -13.43 8.33 -12.79
C LEU A 9 -14.52 8.22 -11.72
N ASN A 10 -15.59 9.01 -11.82
CA ASN A 10 -16.67 8.98 -10.82
C ASN A 10 -17.42 7.65 -10.81
N ALA A 11 -17.71 7.08 -11.98
CA ALA A 11 -18.38 5.79 -12.09
C ALA A 11 -17.50 4.65 -11.60
N GLY A 12 -16.21 4.69 -11.94
CA GLY A 12 -15.23 3.72 -11.48
C GLY A 12 -15.03 3.73 -9.97
N VAL A 13 -14.91 4.91 -9.36
CA VAL A 13 -14.80 5.05 -7.89
C VAL A 13 -16.07 4.52 -7.21
N ALA A 14 -17.26 4.87 -7.72
CA ALA A 14 -18.51 4.35 -7.17
C ALA A 14 -18.58 2.82 -7.28
N GLY A 15 -18.12 2.25 -8.39
CA GLY A 15 -18.02 0.80 -8.58
C GLY A 15 -17.03 0.13 -7.60
N LEU A 16 -15.86 0.75 -7.35
CA LEU A 16 -14.90 0.27 -6.36
C LEU A 16 -15.49 0.28 -4.95
N VAL A 17 -16.13 1.38 -4.55
CA VAL A 17 -16.79 1.49 -3.23
C VAL A 17 -17.88 0.42 -3.09
N ASP A 18 -18.74 0.25 -4.08
CA ASP A 18 -19.80 -0.75 -4.07
C ASP A 18 -19.26 -2.19 -4.01
N GLY A 19 -18.21 -2.49 -4.78
CA GLY A 19 -17.53 -3.79 -4.77
C GLY A 19 -16.88 -4.11 -3.42
N VAL A 20 -16.09 -3.18 -2.87
CA VAL A 20 -15.41 -3.38 -1.58
C VAL A 20 -16.43 -3.45 -0.43
N THR A 21 -17.48 -2.63 -0.45
CA THR A 21 -18.57 -2.72 0.54
C THR A 21 -19.24 -4.09 0.50
N HIS A 22 -19.49 -4.62 -0.70
CA HIS A 22 -20.09 -5.95 -0.82
C HIS A 22 -19.17 -7.04 -0.27
N VAL A 23 -17.89 -7.04 -0.67
CA VAL A 23 -16.93 -8.05 -0.16
C VAL A 23 -16.83 -7.97 1.36
N ASN A 24 -16.71 -6.78 1.96
CA ASN A 24 -16.66 -6.60 3.41
C ASN A 24 -17.95 -7.09 4.12
N SER A 25 -19.08 -7.15 3.44
CA SER A 25 -20.33 -7.66 4.02
C SER A 25 -20.43 -9.19 4.05
N VAL A 26 -19.58 -9.89 3.30
CA VAL A 26 -19.66 -11.34 3.11
C VAL A 26 -18.35 -12.08 3.40
N SER A 27 -17.22 -11.38 3.51
CA SER A 27 -15.90 -11.94 3.79
C SER A 27 -15.57 -11.89 5.28
N ASP A 28 -14.74 -12.82 5.73
CA ASP A 28 -14.13 -12.79 7.06
C ASP A 28 -12.95 -11.80 7.12
N TYR A 29 -12.52 -11.26 5.97
CA TYR A 29 -11.43 -10.29 5.86
C TYR A 29 -11.97 -8.89 5.60
N GLU A 30 -11.32 -7.89 6.22
CA GLU A 30 -11.63 -6.48 6.00
C GLU A 30 -10.77 -5.90 4.89
N PHE A 31 -11.42 -5.38 3.87
CA PHE A 31 -10.79 -4.70 2.75
C PHE A 31 -10.90 -3.18 2.89
N SER A 32 -9.80 -2.50 2.68
CA SER A 32 -9.74 -1.04 2.64
C SER A 32 -9.53 -0.56 1.22
N LEU A 33 -10.24 0.52 0.85
CA LEU A 33 -10.10 1.20 -0.42
C LEU A 33 -9.35 2.52 -0.24
N TRP A 34 -8.33 2.73 -1.06
CA TRP A 34 -7.41 3.85 -0.98
C TRP A 34 -7.45 4.69 -2.25
N ALA A 35 -7.50 6.02 -2.07
CA ALA A 35 -7.38 6.99 -3.14
C ALA A 35 -6.07 7.80 -3.00
N PRO A 36 -5.45 8.24 -4.11
CA PRO A 36 -4.28 9.09 -4.06
C PRO A 36 -4.63 10.49 -3.53
N VAL A 37 -3.82 10.99 -2.60
CA VAL A 37 -3.75 12.41 -2.21
C VAL A 37 -2.64 13.09 -3.01
N LEU A 38 -1.48 12.42 -3.08
CA LEU A 38 -0.34 12.78 -3.93
C LEU A 38 0.09 11.50 -4.66
N GLY A 39 0.20 11.56 -5.97
CA GLY A 39 0.53 10.44 -6.83
C GLY A 39 -0.19 10.54 -8.17
N THR A 40 -0.38 9.41 -8.84
CA THR A 40 -1.05 9.36 -10.14
C THR A 40 -2.57 9.41 -9.98
N LEU A 41 -3.20 10.41 -10.58
CA LEU A 41 -4.66 10.52 -10.61
C LEU A 41 -5.26 9.29 -11.29
N GLY A 42 -6.35 8.77 -10.73
CA GLY A 42 -7.02 7.58 -11.26
C GLY A 42 -6.44 6.25 -10.78
N GLN A 43 -5.32 6.24 -10.06
CA GLN A 43 -4.80 5.05 -9.42
C GLN A 43 -5.40 4.85 -8.02
N PHE A 44 -6.00 3.69 -7.81
CA PHE A 44 -6.60 3.29 -6.53
C PHE A 44 -5.92 2.02 -6.03
N GLY A 45 -5.94 1.84 -4.71
CA GLY A 45 -5.48 0.61 -4.06
C GLY A 45 -6.61 -0.06 -3.30
N ILE A 46 -6.66 -1.39 -3.34
CA ILE A 46 -7.44 -2.19 -2.41
C ILE A 46 -6.43 -3.02 -1.62
N SER A 47 -6.58 -3.07 -0.30
CA SER A 47 -5.74 -3.87 0.56
C SER A 47 -6.55 -4.62 1.59
N ALA A 48 -6.10 -5.82 1.93
CA ALA A 48 -6.57 -6.58 3.08
C ALA A 48 -5.36 -7.09 3.86
N ARG A 49 -5.54 -7.33 5.16
CA ARG A 49 -4.56 -7.99 6.01
C ARG A 49 -5.05 -9.41 6.27
N CYS A 50 -4.14 -10.37 6.18
CA CYS A 50 -4.39 -11.75 6.58
C CYS A 50 -3.16 -12.28 7.32
N GLU A 51 -3.37 -13.20 8.27
CA GLU A 51 -2.29 -13.90 8.96
C GLU A 51 -1.77 -15.05 8.09
N ASP A 52 -2.67 -15.73 7.39
CA ASP A 52 -2.37 -16.83 6.49
C ASP A 52 -2.99 -16.55 5.10
N PHE A 53 -2.13 -16.56 4.08
CA PHE A 53 -2.55 -16.30 2.71
C PHE A 53 -3.35 -17.45 2.10
N GLY A 54 -3.11 -18.70 2.52
CA GLY A 54 -3.82 -19.85 1.96
C GLY A 54 -5.34 -19.76 2.14
N PRO A 55 -5.85 -19.71 3.38
CA PRO A 55 -7.28 -19.53 3.64
C PRO A 55 -7.89 -18.28 3.00
N PHE A 56 -7.15 -17.16 2.99
CA PHE A 56 -7.57 -15.94 2.30
C PHE A 56 -7.79 -16.19 0.79
N ALA A 57 -6.82 -16.81 0.14
CA ALA A 57 -6.89 -17.08 -1.29
C ALA A 57 -8.02 -18.06 -1.65
N ASP A 58 -8.22 -19.10 -0.83
CA ASP A 58 -9.29 -20.09 -1.00
C ASP A 58 -10.67 -19.44 -0.86
N GLU A 59 -10.86 -18.58 0.15
CA GLU A 59 -12.11 -17.84 0.32
C GLU A 59 -12.39 -16.93 -0.88
N MET A 60 -11.39 -16.15 -1.33
CA MET A 60 -11.58 -15.27 -2.49
C MET A 60 -11.90 -16.03 -3.76
N ALA A 61 -11.29 -17.19 -3.97
CA ALA A 61 -11.59 -18.07 -5.11
C ALA A 61 -13.02 -18.63 -5.04
N GLU A 62 -13.45 -19.11 -3.86
CA GLU A 62 -14.81 -19.61 -3.66
C GLU A 62 -15.85 -18.51 -3.89
N ARG A 63 -15.64 -17.30 -3.37
CA ARG A 63 -16.54 -16.16 -3.59
C ARG A 63 -16.59 -15.77 -5.05
N GLY A 64 -15.45 -15.69 -5.73
CA GLY A 64 -15.39 -15.44 -7.17
C GLY A 64 -16.18 -16.47 -7.98
N ALA A 65 -16.25 -17.73 -7.53
CA ALA A 65 -16.98 -18.80 -8.19
C ALA A 65 -18.48 -18.79 -7.84
N SER A 66 -18.86 -18.52 -6.59
CA SER A 66 -20.20 -18.72 -6.06
C SER A 66 -21.02 -17.44 -5.87
N ASP A 67 -20.36 -16.27 -5.63
CA ASP A 67 -21.05 -15.01 -5.39
C ASP A 67 -21.39 -14.28 -6.70
N GLU A 68 -22.65 -14.42 -7.14
CA GLU A 68 -23.14 -13.79 -8.36
C GLU A 68 -23.16 -12.27 -8.27
N ALA A 69 -23.47 -11.70 -7.08
CA ALA A 69 -23.50 -10.26 -6.87
C ALA A 69 -22.11 -9.66 -6.97
N PHE A 70 -21.09 -10.32 -6.39
CA PHE A 70 -19.70 -9.90 -6.53
C PHE A 70 -19.26 -9.90 -7.99
N ARG A 71 -19.53 -10.99 -8.74
CA ARG A 71 -19.19 -11.05 -10.18
C ARG A 71 -19.88 -9.96 -10.99
N ALA A 72 -21.15 -9.68 -10.73
CA ALA A 72 -21.88 -8.61 -11.42
C ALA A 72 -21.26 -7.23 -11.16
N LYS A 73 -20.86 -6.95 -9.92
CA LYS A 73 -20.19 -5.68 -9.54
C LYS A 73 -18.81 -5.55 -10.19
N MET A 74 -18.01 -6.62 -10.17
CA MET A 74 -16.70 -6.64 -10.82
C MET A 74 -16.81 -6.44 -12.34
N ASN A 75 -17.78 -7.07 -12.98
CA ASN A 75 -18.03 -6.89 -14.41
C ASN A 75 -18.48 -5.45 -14.75
N ALA A 76 -19.36 -4.87 -13.93
CA ALA A 76 -19.80 -3.48 -14.12
C ALA A 76 -18.65 -2.49 -14.00
N MET A 77 -17.74 -2.71 -13.04
CA MET A 77 -16.54 -1.89 -12.87
C MET A 77 -15.53 -2.07 -14.01
N GLY A 78 -15.47 -3.25 -14.61
CA GLY A 78 -14.47 -3.59 -15.65
C GLY A 78 -14.43 -2.62 -16.83
N SER A 79 -15.57 -2.01 -17.19
CA SER A 79 -15.66 -1.01 -18.25
C SER A 79 -14.98 0.33 -17.91
N SER A 80 -14.68 0.59 -16.65
CA SER A 80 -14.02 1.80 -16.16
C SER A 80 -12.53 1.60 -15.87
N ILE A 81 -12.02 0.37 -16.00
CA ILE A 81 -10.61 0.03 -15.72
C ILE A 81 -9.78 0.26 -16.97
N ALA A 82 -8.76 1.12 -16.86
CA ALA A 82 -7.84 1.45 -17.95
C ALA A 82 -6.83 0.33 -18.23
N GLU A 83 -6.38 -0.35 -17.18
CA GLU A 83 -5.34 -1.37 -17.24
C GLU A 83 -5.71 -2.57 -16.37
N ASN A 84 -5.17 -3.75 -16.69
CA ASN A 84 -5.37 -4.92 -15.85
C ASN A 84 -4.91 -4.63 -14.41
N PRO A 85 -5.75 -4.95 -13.39
CA PRO A 85 -5.37 -4.81 -12.00
C PRO A 85 -4.07 -5.57 -11.69
N GLN A 86 -3.23 -4.96 -10.86
CA GLN A 86 -1.98 -5.56 -10.41
C GLN A 86 -2.13 -5.97 -8.94
N ASP A 87 -1.95 -7.25 -8.68
CA ASP A 87 -1.94 -7.79 -7.33
C ASP A 87 -0.51 -7.99 -6.83
N THR A 88 -0.30 -7.70 -5.57
CA THR A 88 0.99 -7.90 -4.91
C THR A 88 0.76 -8.48 -3.52
N LEU A 89 1.47 -9.55 -3.21
CA LEU A 89 1.51 -10.13 -1.87
C LEU A 89 2.75 -9.62 -1.13
N TRP A 90 2.52 -8.96 0.00
CA TRP A 90 3.55 -8.39 0.85
C TRP A 90 3.60 -9.09 2.20
N ASN A 91 4.79 -9.52 2.61
CA ASN A 91 5.04 -9.98 3.97
C ASN A 91 5.55 -8.83 4.83
N VAL A 92 4.86 -8.54 5.92
CA VAL A 92 5.35 -7.59 6.92
C VAL A 92 6.52 -8.22 7.66
N LEU A 93 7.67 -7.58 7.61
CA LEU A 93 8.93 -8.04 8.22
C LEU A 93 9.25 -7.30 9.51
N HIS A 94 8.82 -6.04 9.62
CA HIS A 94 9.10 -5.20 10.77
C HIS A 94 8.00 -4.15 10.96
N VAL A 95 7.74 -3.81 12.21
CA VAL A 95 6.82 -2.76 12.63
C VAL A 95 7.54 -1.88 13.63
N ALA A 96 7.78 -0.64 13.27
CA ALA A 96 8.26 0.40 14.18
C ALA A 96 7.03 1.16 14.73
N GLY A 97 6.89 1.18 16.04
CA GLY A 97 5.67 1.65 16.72
C GLY A 97 4.67 0.53 16.98
N GLU A 98 3.43 0.88 17.31
CA GLU A 98 2.36 -0.08 17.61
C GLU A 98 1.44 -0.27 16.40
N MET A 99 1.16 -1.53 16.06
CA MET A 99 0.18 -1.85 15.04
C MET A 99 -1.22 -1.57 15.59
N GLY A 100 -1.85 -0.54 15.08
CA GLY A 100 -3.22 -0.16 15.44
C GLY A 100 -4.23 -0.52 14.35
N ASP A 101 -5.38 0.14 14.41
CA ASP A 101 -6.43 0.07 13.39
C ASP A 101 -5.90 0.52 12.02
N VAL A 102 -6.68 0.26 10.98
CA VAL A 102 -6.35 0.72 9.63
C VAL A 102 -6.33 2.26 9.61
N PRO A 103 -5.20 2.89 9.24
CA PRO A 103 -5.06 4.35 9.33
C PRO A 103 -5.92 5.07 8.27
N ASN A 104 -6.13 6.37 8.46
CA ASN A 104 -6.86 7.20 7.50
C ASN A 104 -5.98 7.65 6.33
N VAL A 105 -4.68 7.83 6.56
CA VAL A 105 -3.70 8.30 5.58
C VAL A 105 -2.44 7.45 5.68
N CYS A 106 -1.88 7.07 4.54
CA CYS A 106 -0.59 6.38 4.49
C CYS A 106 0.36 7.08 3.52
N ALA A 107 1.59 7.30 3.97
CA ALA A 107 2.71 7.51 3.05
C ALA A 107 3.30 6.14 2.70
N VAL A 108 3.35 5.84 1.42
CA VAL A 108 3.86 4.57 0.89
C VAL A 108 5.09 4.86 0.05
N VAL A 109 6.20 4.24 0.39
CA VAL A 109 7.44 4.28 -0.40
C VAL A 109 7.79 2.85 -0.75
N ARG A 110 7.93 2.56 -2.03
CA ARG A 110 8.34 1.24 -2.50
C ARG A 110 9.48 1.34 -3.51
N TRP A 111 10.33 0.33 -3.52
CA TRP A 111 11.43 0.20 -4.47
C TRP A 111 11.79 -1.27 -4.67
N GLN A 112 12.54 -1.56 -5.71
CA GLN A 112 13.17 -2.87 -5.88
C GLN A 112 14.60 -2.84 -5.34
N ALA A 113 14.96 -3.87 -4.60
CA ALA A 113 16.34 -4.08 -4.21
C ALA A 113 17.23 -4.31 -5.44
N ALA A 114 18.45 -3.78 -5.40
CA ALA A 114 19.44 -4.09 -6.41
C ALA A 114 19.77 -5.59 -6.41
N PRO A 115 20.27 -6.16 -7.53
CA PRO A 115 20.64 -7.57 -7.58
C PRO A 115 21.58 -7.95 -6.42
N HIS A 116 21.26 -9.05 -5.75
CA HIS A 116 22.00 -9.57 -4.57
C HIS A 116 21.98 -8.67 -3.32
N GLN A 117 21.16 -7.58 -3.30
CA GLN A 117 21.09 -6.62 -2.20
C GLN A 117 19.77 -6.72 -1.41
N ILE A 118 19.00 -7.80 -1.53
CA ILE A 118 17.70 -7.92 -0.85
C ILE A 118 17.83 -7.80 0.69
N MET A 119 18.79 -8.45 1.30
CA MET A 119 18.98 -8.36 2.75
C MET A 119 19.49 -6.98 3.20
N PRO A 120 20.50 -6.36 2.56
CA PRO A 120 20.86 -4.97 2.81
C PRO A 120 19.68 -4.00 2.61
N ALA A 121 18.86 -4.19 1.58
CA ALA A 121 17.68 -3.34 1.34
C ALA A 121 16.61 -3.48 2.44
N ILE A 122 16.40 -4.70 2.96
CA ILE A 122 15.52 -4.94 4.11
C ILE A 122 16.07 -4.25 5.36
N GLN A 123 17.37 -4.39 5.66
CA GLN A 123 18.01 -3.74 6.82
C GLN A 123 17.93 -2.21 6.72
N PHE A 124 18.16 -1.66 5.54
CA PHE A 124 17.98 -0.24 5.28
C PHE A 124 16.52 0.19 5.54
N GLY A 125 15.55 -0.58 5.02
CA GLY A 125 14.12 -0.34 5.25
C GLY A 125 13.76 -0.33 6.73
N ILE A 126 14.30 -1.29 7.52
CA ILE A 126 14.09 -1.35 8.97
C ILE A 126 14.67 -0.10 9.65
N GLY A 127 15.90 0.27 9.34
CA GLY A 127 16.50 1.50 9.87
C GLY A 127 15.69 2.77 9.54
N MET A 128 15.17 2.84 8.31
CA MET A 128 14.27 3.94 7.91
C MET A 128 12.96 3.92 8.70
N ALA A 129 12.36 2.76 8.91
CA ALA A 129 11.11 2.65 9.64
C ALA A 129 11.26 3.08 11.10
N ASP A 130 12.32 2.59 11.78
CA ASP A 130 12.61 2.96 13.17
C ASP A 130 12.86 4.46 13.29
N TYR A 131 13.63 5.02 12.34
CA TYR A 131 13.95 6.45 12.33
C TYR A 131 12.72 7.32 12.10
N VAL A 132 11.92 7.02 11.07
CA VAL A 132 10.69 7.77 10.75
C VAL A 132 9.68 7.68 11.88
N SER A 133 9.48 6.49 12.45
CA SER A 133 8.62 6.29 13.61
C SER A 133 9.10 7.08 14.82
N GLY A 134 10.41 7.12 15.08
CA GLY A 134 11.01 7.89 16.17
C GLY A 134 10.78 9.39 16.06
N ILE A 135 10.87 9.97 14.85
CA ILE A 135 10.64 11.40 14.62
C ILE A 135 9.14 11.75 14.63
N SER A 136 8.32 10.93 13.97
CA SER A 136 6.91 11.25 13.73
C SER A 136 5.98 10.78 14.85
N GLY A 137 6.40 9.81 15.65
CA GLY A 137 5.52 9.06 16.56
C GLY A 137 4.51 8.17 15.84
N SER A 138 4.62 8.06 14.51
CA SER A 138 3.69 7.28 13.66
C SER A 138 4.19 5.86 13.47
N THR A 139 3.28 4.89 13.35
CA THR A 139 3.66 3.52 13.02
C THR A 139 4.18 3.43 11.59
N THR A 140 5.34 2.81 11.41
CA THR A 140 5.91 2.51 10.10
C THR A 140 6.16 1.03 9.97
N THR A 141 5.68 0.43 8.87
CA THR A 141 5.89 -0.99 8.56
C THR A 141 6.87 -1.15 7.41
N VAL A 142 7.66 -2.21 7.47
CA VAL A 142 8.53 -2.67 6.37
C VAL A 142 8.01 -4.00 5.89
N SER A 143 7.81 -4.11 4.59
CA SER A 143 7.36 -5.34 3.95
C SER A 143 8.25 -5.71 2.78
N ALA A 144 8.38 -7.00 2.52
CA ALA A 144 8.97 -7.52 1.31
C ALA A 144 7.92 -8.22 0.44
N SER A 145 8.03 -8.05 -0.86
CA SER A 145 7.12 -8.67 -1.82
C SER A 145 7.44 -10.15 -2.00
N ASN A 146 6.42 -10.99 -1.83
CA ASN A 146 6.49 -12.41 -2.18
C ASN A 146 6.02 -12.66 -3.61
N TYR A 147 5.11 -11.82 -4.11
CA TYR A 147 4.52 -11.96 -5.44
C TYR A 147 4.13 -10.61 -6.01
N GLY A 148 4.16 -10.48 -7.34
CA GLY A 148 3.68 -9.32 -8.09
C GLY A 148 4.69 -8.18 -8.23
N TYR A 149 5.68 -8.05 -7.34
CA TYR A 149 6.71 -6.99 -7.41
C TYR A 149 8.09 -7.57 -7.01
N PRO A 150 8.84 -8.15 -7.95
CA PRO A 150 10.06 -8.91 -7.65
C PRO A 150 11.11 -8.08 -6.88
N ASN A 151 11.66 -8.68 -5.81
CA ASN A 151 12.62 -8.03 -4.90
C ASN A 151 12.12 -6.69 -4.32
N GLY A 152 10.80 -6.51 -4.25
CA GLY A 152 10.18 -5.30 -3.76
C GLY A 152 10.33 -5.15 -2.26
N ILE A 153 10.63 -3.94 -1.83
CA ILE A 153 10.54 -3.48 -0.44
C ILE A 153 9.52 -2.36 -0.40
N CYS A 154 8.72 -2.35 0.63
CA CYS A 154 7.67 -1.34 0.84
C CYS A 154 7.71 -0.84 2.27
N LEU A 155 7.78 0.47 2.44
CA LEU A 155 7.54 1.16 3.70
C LEU A 155 6.16 1.80 3.66
N ILE A 156 5.39 1.60 4.72
CA ILE A 156 4.10 2.26 4.89
C ILE A 156 4.10 2.94 6.25
N THR A 157 4.01 4.27 6.25
CA THR A 157 3.87 5.07 7.47
C THR A 157 2.42 5.51 7.61
N ALA A 158 1.83 5.20 8.77
CA ALA A 158 0.43 5.49 9.10
C ALA A 158 0.28 6.88 9.69
N TYR A 159 -0.74 7.63 9.29
CA TYR A 159 -1.08 8.94 9.83
C TYR A 159 -2.60 9.06 10.02
N ASP A 160 -3.01 9.86 11.00
CA ASP A 160 -4.42 10.18 11.22
C ASP A 160 -4.94 11.17 10.17
N SER A 161 -4.07 12.07 9.70
CA SER A 161 -4.42 13.11 8.74
C SER A 161 -3.26 13.49 7.81
N VAL A 162 -3.59 14.17 6.71
CA VAL A 162 -2.59 14.79 5.82
C VAL A 162 -1.78 15.86 6.54
N SER A 163 -2.36 16.54 7.53
CA SER A 163 -1.64 17.53 8.34
C SER A 163 -0.57 16.90 9.21
N ASP A 164 -0.81 15.70 9.73
CA ASP A 164 0.19 14.98 10.54
C ASP A 164 1.33 14.45 9.67
N PHE A 165 1.00 13.94 8.47
CA PHE A 165 2.02 13.65 7.45
C PHE A 165 2.89 14.88 7.13
N GLN A 166 2.28 16.06 6.93
CA GLN A 166 3.03 17.28 6.62
C GLN A 166 3.97 17.68 7.78
N LYS A 167 3.50 17.62 9.03
CA LYS A 167 4.32 17.90 10.21
C LYS A 167 5.52 16.94 10.30
N ALA A 168 5.26 15.64 10.13
CA ALA A 168 6.31 14.61 10.15
C ALA A 168 7.34 14.81 9.04
N SER A 169 6.89 15.14 7.82
CA SER A 169 7.78 15.43 6.68
C SER A 169 8.66 16.64 6.91
N LEU A 170 8.10 17.71 7.49
CA LEU A 170 8.89 18.90 7.85
C LEU A 170 9.92 18.59 8.94
N ALA A 171 9.56 17.79 9.94
CA ALA A 171 10.47 17.37 10.99
C ALA A 171 11.63 16.52 10.43
N ALA A 172 11.32 15.52 9.58
CA ALA A 172 12.33 14.69 8.94
C ALA A 172 13.28 15.50 8.06
N ASN A 173 12.75 16.43 7.25
CA ASN A 173 13.57 17.29 6.37
C ASN A 173 14.49 18.26 7.16
N ALA A 174 14.13 18.61 8.38
CA ALA A 174 14.94 19.46 9.25
C ALA A 174 16.00 18.67 10.03
N ASP A 175 15.92 17.35 10.04
CA ASP A 175 16.80 16.47 10.81
C ASP A 175 17.99 16.00 9.96
N GLY A 176 19.23 16.30 10.44
CA GLY A 176 20.46 15.91 9.74
C GLY A 176 20.65 14.39 9.65
N GLY A 177 20.16 13.61 10.62
CA GLY A 177 20.26 12.16 10.63
C GLY A 177 19.43 11.51 9.52
N PHE A 178 18.31 12.13 9.09
CA PHE A 178 17.54 11.65 7.95
C PHE A 178 18.35 11.72 6.65
N ALA A 179 19.08 12.81 6.44
CA ALA A 179 19.96 12.95 5.27
C ALA A 179 21.12 11.93 5.29
N GLU A 180 21.71 11.66 6.45
CA GLU A 180 22.75 10.63 6.62
C GLU A 180 22.20 9.23 6.31
N LEU A 181 21.00 8.92 6.79
CA LEU A 181 20.35 7.64 6.53
C LEU A 181 20.02 7.46 5.05
N LEU A 182 19.53 8.52 4.38
CA LEU A 182 19.32 8.47 2.92
C LEU A 182 20.62 8.25 2.16
N ALA A 183 21.73 8.84 2.57
CA ALA A 183 23.04 8.60 1.95
C ALA A 183 23.47 7.13 2.08
N ALA A 184 23.09 6.43 3.15
CA ALA A 184 23.36 5.01 3.34
C ALA A 184 22.56 4.10 2.40
N SER A 185 21.59 4.61 1.64
CA SER A 185 20.82 3.85 0.64
C SER A 185 21.57 3.57 -0.65
N GLU A 186 22.76 4.15 -0.83
CA GLU A 186 23.53 3.99 -2.06
C GLU A 186 23.82 2.51 -2.37
N GLY A 187 23.41 2.06 -3.55
CA GLY A 187 23.64 0.70 -4.04
C GLY A 187 22.70 -0.39 -3.49
N VAL A 188 21.84 -0.10 -2.50
CA VAL A 188 20.91 -1.13 -1.97
C VAL A 188 19.62 -1.24 -2.77
N GLY A 189 19.18 -0.16 -3.38
CA GLY A 189 17.98 -0.09 -4.22
C GLY A 189 18.28 0.24 -5.67
N ARG A 190 17.28 0.09 -6.51
CA ARG A 190 17.28 0.52 -7.90
C ARG A 190 16.56 1.87 -7.99
N PRO A 191 17.28 3.00 -8.14
CA PRO A 191 16.70 4.34 -8.03
C PRO A 191 15.52 4.58 -8.98
N GLU A 192 15.57 3.99 -10.18
CA GLU A 192 14.52 4.10 -11.21
C GLU A 192 13.21 3.41 -10.84
N THR A 193 13.21 2.61 -9.77
CA THR A 193 12.03 1.88 -9.29
C THR A 193 11.40 2.50 -8.04
N ILE A 194 11.98 3.60 -7.53
CA ILE A 194 11.46 4.26 -6.33
C ILE A 194 10.14 4.94 -6.67
N GLU A 195 9.10 4.53 -5.98
CA GLU A 195 7.79 5.16 -6.04
C GLU A 195 7.39 5.66 -4.67
N SER A 196 6.85 6.87 -4.60
CA SER A 196 6.36 7.48 -3.38
C SER A 196 4.96 8.03 -3.63
N VAL A 197 4.00 7.60 -2.82
CA VAL A 197 2.61 8.07 -2.91
C VAL A 197 2.06 8.36 -1.52
N LEU A 198 1.20 9.37 -1.44
CA LEU A 198 0.37 9.64 -0.27
C LEU A 198 -1.06 9.22 -0.61
N ILE A 199 -1.61 8.30 0.15
CA ILE A 199 -2.95 7.75 -0.07
C ILE A 199 -3.84 8.01 1.13
N ARG A 200 -5.13 8.14 0.87
CA ARG A 200 -6.18 8.27 1.89
C ARG A 200 -7.15 7.11 1.77
N ARG A 201 -7.54 6.56 2.91
CA ARG A 201 -8.63 5.59 2.97
C ARG A 201 -9.96 6.28 2.67
N ILE A 202 -10.75 5.67 1.81
CA ILE A 202 -12.11 6.14 1.46
C ILE A 202 -13.18 5.12 1.82
N LEU A 203 -12.76 3.90 2.18
CA LEU A 203 -13.58 2.85 2.77
C LEU A 203 -12.72 1.91 3.62
#